data_18b521f147fa52b3f5fca9d417233762
#
_entry.id   18b521f147fa52b3f5fca9d417233762
#
_cell.length_a   1.000
_cell.length_b   1.000
_cell.length_c   1.000
_cell.angle_alpha   90.00
_cell.angle_beta   90.00
_cell.angle_gamma   90.00
#
_symmetry.space_group_name_H-M   'P 1'
#
loop_
_entity.id
_entity.type
_entity.pdbx_description
1 polymer ?
#
loop_
_entity_poly.entity_id
_entity_poly.type
_entity_poly.pdbx_seq_one_letter_code
_entity_poly.pdbx_strand_id
1 'polypeptide(L)'
;RAAAEAAAREAAARAAAEAAAREAAARDATAKAAAQAAARSTGSGKVEVPATWTPSGGMSPAQARATARSMLGAYGFGDGQWGCLDSLWTGESSWNWAARNPSSGAYGIPQSLPASKMSSAGSDWLTNPATQIAWGLGYIKGRYGSP
;
A
#
# COMPACT_ATOMS: atom_id res chain seq x y z
N ARG A 1 -13.31 -25.56 39.10
CA ARG A 1 -12.00 -25.00 38.71
C ARG A 1 -11.84 -24.96 37.20
N ALA A 2 -12.07 -26.04 36.47
CA ALA A 2 -11.91 -26.09 35.00
C ALA A 2 -12.79 -25.06 34.24
N ALA A 3 -14.03 -24.85 34.65
CA ALA A 3 -14.92 -23.87 34.03
C ALA A 3 -14.43 -22.42 34.24
N ALA A 4 -13.88 -22.10 35.40
CA ALA A 4 -13.32 -20.78 35.67
C ALA A 4 -12.05 -20.49 34.83
N GLU A 5 -11.22 -21.50 34.65
CA GLU A 5 -10.02 -21.41 33.79
C GLU A 5 -10.40 -21.26 32.31
N ALA A 6 -11.44 -21.96 31.85
CA ALA A 6 -11.91 -21.81 30.48
C ALA A 6 -12.49 -20.40 30.23
N ALA A 7 -13.29 -19.87 31.16
CA ALA A 7 -13.80 -18.52 31.06
C ALA A 7 -12.68 -17.45 31.08
N ALA A 8 -11.66 -17.64 31.91
CA ALA A 8 -10.52 -16.73 31.95
C ALA A 8 -9.71 -16.74 30.65
N ARG A 9 -9.50 -17.93 30.03
CA ARG A 9 -8.85 -18.05 28.73
C ARG A 9 -9.64 -17.39 27.60
N GLU A 10 -10.96 -17.57 27.61
CA GLU A 10 -11.84 -16.93 26.62
C GLU A 10 -11.84 -15.39 26.77
N ALA A 11 -11.90 -14.89 28.01
CA ALA A 11 -11.81 -13.46 28.27
C ALA A 11 -10.46 -12.87 27.82
N ALA A 12 -9.35 -13.58 28.10
CA ALA A 12 -8.03 -13.18 27.65
C ALA A 12 -7.89 -13.18 26.11
N ALA A 13 -8.47 -14.18 25.45
CA ALA A 13 -8.47 -14.26 23.99
C ALA A 13 -9.28 -13.11 23.35
N ARG A 14 -10.45 -12.78 23.92
CA ARG A 14 -11.26 -11.63 23.48
C ARG A 14 -10.53 -10.30 23.69
N ALA A 15 -9.88 -10.10 24.82
CA ALA A 15 -9.10 -8.90 25.10
C ALA A 15 -7.91 -8.75 24.15
N ALA A 16 -7.21 -9.86 23.87
CA ALA A 16 -6.12 -9.86 22.89
C ALA A 16 -6.59 -9.55 21.46
N ALA A 17 -7.72 -10.11 21.04
CA ALA A 17 -8.32 -9.83 19.74
C ALA A 17 -8.76 -8.35 19.61
N GLU A 18 -9.35 -7.79 20.67
CA GLU A 18 -9.75 -6.38 20.70
C GLU A 18 -8.53 -5.45 20.68
N ALA A 19 -7.48 -5.77 21.42
CA ALA A 19 -6.23 -5.01 21.39
C ALA A 19 -5.58 -5.03 20.01
N ALA A 20 -5.52 -6.19 19.35
CA ALA A 20 -5.01 -6.33 18.00
C ALA A 20 -5.86 -5.53 16.98
N ALA A 21 -7.18 -5.54 17.12
CA ALA A 21 -8.07 -4.77 16.26
C ALA A 21 -7.88 -3.24 16.45
N ARG A 22 -7.71 -2.78 17.69
CA ARG A 22 -7.42 -1.37 17.99
C ARG A 22 -6.05 -0.95 17.44
N GLU A 23 -5.05 -1.79 17.57
CA GLU A 23 -3.72 -1.53 17.02
C GLU A 23 -3.76 -1.47 15.49
N ALA A 24 -4.48 -2.40 14.84
CA ALA A 24 -4.67 -2.37 13.39
C ALA A 24 -5.38 -1.09 12.93
N ALA A 25 -6.43 -0.67 13.64
CA ALA A 25 -7.16 0.57 13.33
C ALA A 25 -6.29 1.82 13.53
N ALA A 26 -5.47 1.85 14.58
CA ALA A 26 -4.55 2.96 14.84
C ALA A 26 -3.46 3.04 13.74
N ARG A 27 -2.94 1.89 13.30
CA ARG A 27 -1.99 1.81 12.19
C ARG A 27 -2.60 2.28 10.88
N ASP A 28 -3.84 1.90 10.59
CA ASP A 28 -4.58 2.35 9.42
C ASP A 28 -4.83 3.86 9.43
N ALA A 29 -5.17 4.43 10.58
CA ALA A 29 -5.35 5.87 10.75
C ALA A 29 -4.03 6.63 10.50
N THR A 30 -2.92 6.12 11.02
CA THR A 30 -1.59 6.71 10.83
C THR A 30 -1.15 6.62 9.36
N ALA A 31 -1.37 5.48 8.71
CA ALA A 31 -1.07 5.30 7.29
C ALA A 31 -1.91 6.25 6.40
N LYS A 32 -3.19 6.41 6.74
CA LYS A 32 -4.09 7.36 6.05
C LYS A 32 -3.64 8.81 6.23
N ALA A 33 -3.24 9.19 7.43
CA ALA A 33 -2.73 10.53 7.72
C ALA A 33 -1.40 10.79 6.97
N ALA A 34 -0.49 9.82 6.94
CA ALA A 34 0.76 9.92 6.20
C ALA A 34 0.54 10.01 4.68
N ALA A 35 -0.39 9.23 4.12
CA ALA A 35 -0.76 9.31 2.72
C ALA A 35 -1.39 10.66 2.35
N GLN A 36 -2.24 11.22 3.23
CA GLN A 36 -2.80 12.55 3.06
C GLN A 36 -1.77 13.67 3.18
N ALA A 37 -0.79 13.52 4.09
CA ALA A 37 0.31 14.47 4.23
C ALA A 37 1.23 14.44 3.00
N ALA A 38 1.52 13.25 2.47
CA ALA A 38 2.26 13.10 1.22
C ALA A 38 1.52 13.73 0.03
N ALA A 39 0.20 13.51 -0.08
CA ALA A 39 -0.63 14.13 -1.11
C ALA A 39 -0.69 15.67 -1.02
N ARG A 40 -0.62 16.23 0.20
CA ARG A 40 -0.56 17.69 0.42
C ARG A 40 0.82 18.28 0.12
N SER A 41 1.88 17.55 0.34
CA SER A 41 3.24 17.99 0.05
C SER A 41 3.56 17.98 -1.44
N THR A 42 2.86 17.20 -2.24
CA THR A 42 2.95 17.21 -3.71
C THR A 42 2.20 18.37 -4.37
N GLY A 43 1.45 19.17 -3.60
CA GLY A 43 0.68 20.32 -4.10
C GLY A 43 1.53 21.51 -4.56
N SER A 44 2.86 21.45 -4.51
CA SER A 44 3.74 22.53 -4.98
C SER A 44 4.93 22.07 -5.83
N GLY A 45 5.02 20.79 -6.14
CA GLY A 45 6.00 20.25 -7.07
C GLY A 45 5.27 19.43 -8.13
N LYS A 46 5.13 20.01 -9.33
CA LYS A 46 4.64 19.30 -10.51
C LYS A 46 5.55 18.09 -10.74
N VAL A 47 5.15 16.92 -10.25
CA VAL A 47 5.77 15.66 -10.66
C VAL A 47 5.35 15.51 -12.12
N GLU A 48 6.26 15.86 -13.02
CA GLU A 48 6.07 15.65 -14.44
C GLU A 48 6.01 14.15 -14.69
N VAL A 49 4.77 13.64 -14.81
CA VAL A 49 4.53 12.32 -15.37
C VAL A 49 5.06 12.38 -16.79
N PRO A 50 5.95 11.46 -17.22
CA PRO A 50 6.48 11.51 -18.58
C PRO A 50 5.33 11.61 -19.59
N ALA A 51 5.41 12.55 -20.53
CA ALA A 51 4.36 12.89 -21.49
C ALA A 51 3.98 11.76 -22.47
N THR A 52 4.52 10.57 -22.28
CA THR A 52 4.24 9.35 -23.06
C THR A 52 3.26 8.39 -22.38
N TRP A 53 2.73 8.79 -21.20
CA TRP A 53 1.75 7.94 -20.50
C TRP A 53 0.34 8.21 -21.02
N THR A 54 -0.21 7.28 -21.78
CA THR A 54 -1.62 7.29 -22.20
C THR A 54 -2.45 6.39 -21.28
N PRO A 55 -3.58 6.88 -20.74
CA PRO A 55 -4.41 6.11 -19.79
C PRO A 55 -5.13 4.89 -20.37
N SER A 56 -4.92 4.56 -21.64
CA SER A 56 -5.78 3.63 -22.40
C SER A 56 -5.20 2.24 -22.63
N GLY A 57 -4.12 1.87 -21.98
CA GLY A 57 -3.55 0.53 -22.12
C GLY A 57 -2.80 0.15 -20.86
N GLY A 58 -3.12 -1.00 -20.32
CA GLY A 58 -2.52 -1.47 -19.08
C GLY A 58 -1.01 -1.41 -19.12
N MET A 59 -0.41 -0.85 -18.07
CA MET A 59 1.04 -0.79 -17.91
C MET A 59 1.60 -2.22 -17.75
N SER A 60 2.63 -2.55 -18.51
CA SER A 60 3.32 -3.83 -18.32
C SER A 60 4.07 -3.85 -16.98
N PRO A 61 4.39 -5.03 -16.42
CA PRO A 61 5.21 -5.12 -15.22
C PRO A 61 6.56 -4.40 -15.32
N ALA A 62 7.19 -4.40 -16.50
CA ALA A 62 8.43 -3.68 -16.71
C ALA A 62 8.24 -2.16 -16.64
N GLN A 63 7.18 -1.64 -17.24
CA GLN A 63 6.81 -0.22 -17.14
C GLN A 63 6.44 0.19 -15.72
N ALA A 64 5.71 -0.66 -14.99
CA ALA A 64 5.39 -0.43 -13.59
C ALA A 64 6.64 -0.33 -12.72
N ARG A 65 7.62 -1.21 -12.92
CA ARG A 65 8.92 -1.16 -12.25
C ARG A 65 9.67 0.14 -12.55
N ALA A 66 9.74 0.53 -13.81
CA ALA A 66 10.41 1.77 -14.21
C ALA A 66 9.73 3.00 -13.59
N THR A 67 8.40 3.04 -13.58
CA THR A 67 7.62 4.11 -12.95
C THR A 67 7.90 4.18 -11.45
N ALA A 68 7.82 3.05 -10.74
CA ALA A 68 8.07 3.01 -9.30
C ALA A 68 9.50 3.46 -8.97
N ARG A 69 10.50 3.03 -9.75
CA ARG A 69 11.88 3.44 -9.54
C ARG A 69 12.08 4.94 -9.70
N SER A 70 11.43 5.57 -10.68
CA SER A 70 11.48 7.02 -10.85
C SER A 70 10.80 7.79 -9.70
N MET A 71 9.88 7.16 -8.98
CA MET A 71 9.14 7.78 -7.87
C MET A 71 9.82 7.62 -6.51
N LEU A 72 10.81 6.74 -6.36
CA LEU A 72 11.45 6.44 -5.07
C LEU A 72 11.92 7.69 -4.33
N GLY A 73 12.62 8.59 -5.02
CA GLY A 73 13.16 9.82 -4.44
C GLY A 73 12.10 10.74 -3.84
N ALA A 74 10.92 10.81 -4.44
CA ALA A 74 9.81 11.62 -3.95
C ALA A 74 9.27 11.13 -2.59
N TYR A 75 9.46 9.83 -2.31
CA TYR A 75 9.07 9.23 -1.03
C TYR A 75 10.25 9.11 -0.04
N GLY A 76 11.42 9.64 -0.39
CA GLY A 76 12.61 9.61 0.43
C GLY A 76 13.33 8.26 0.44
N PHE A 77 13.09 7.42 -0.57
CA PHE A 77 13.76 6.15 -0.74
C PHE A 77 14.95 6.30 -1.69
N GLY A 78 16.08 5.70 -1.33
CA GLY A 78 17.26 5.65 -2.19
C GLY A 78 17.29 4.44 -3.13
N ASP A 79 18.15 4.50 -4.14
CA ASP A 79 18.33 3.38 -5.10
C ASP A 79 18.73 2.06 -4.42
N GLY A 80 19.40 2.11 -3.28
CA GLY A 80 19.75 0.92 -2.49
C GLY A 80 18.54 0.15 -1.96
N GLN A 81 17.38 0.78 -1.88
CA GLN A 81 16.12 0.19 -1.40
C GLN A 81 15.29 -0.42 -2.55
N TRP A 82 15.70 -0.18 -3.80
CA TRP A 82 14.98 -0.70 -4.96
C TRP A 82 14.84 -2.21 -4.95
N GLY A 83 15.89 -2.95 -4.63
CA GLY A 83 15.84 -4.41 -4.60
C GLY A 83 14.82 -4.96 -3.61
N CYS A 84 14.67 -4.32 -2.45
CA CYS A 84 13.65 -4.70 -1.46
C CYS A 84 12.24 -4.45 -2.00
N LEU A 85 11.99 -3.29 -2.59
CA LEU A 85 10.69 -2.96 -3.18
C LEU A 85 10.33 -3.87 -4.35
N ASP A 86 11.29 -4.15 -5.25
CA ASP A 86 11.07 -5.03 -6.39
C ASP A 86 10.73 -6.45 -5.94
N SER A 87 11.45 -6.98 -4.96
CA SER A 87 11.17 -8.29 -4.37
C SER A 87 9.80 -8.34 -3.70
N LEU A 88 9.44 -7.31 -2.94
CA LEU A 88 8.15 -7.21 -2.25
C LEU A 88 7.00 -7.27 -3.25
N TRP A 89 6.97 -6.37 -4.23
CA TRP A 89 5.86 -6.30 -5.17
C TRP A 89 5.87 -7.39 -6.25
N THR A 90 7.00 -8.02 -6.48
CA THR A 90 7.05 -9.27 -7.25
C THR A 90 6.32 -10.39 -6.51
N GLY A 91 6.52 -10.50 -5.19
CA GLY A 91 5.81 -11.47 -4.35
C GLY A 91 4.31 -11.17 -4.23
N GLU A 92 3.93 -9.89 -4.18
CA GLU A 92 2.53 -9.48 -4.00
C GLU A 92 1.68 -9.70 -5.27
N SER A 93 2.15 -9.25 -6.41
CA SER A 93 1.35 -9.20 -7.64
C SER A 93 2.12 -9.51 -8.91
N SER A 94 3.42 -9.77 -8.82
CA SER A 94 4.34 -9.79 -9.98
C SER A 94 4.26 -8.48 -10.79
N TRP A 95 4.04 -7.35 -10.09
CA TRP A 95 3.85 -6.02 -10.69
C TRP A 95 2.63 -5.90 -11.60
N ASN A 96 1.65 -6.79 -11.43
CA ASN A 96 0.41 -6.75 -12.21
C ASN A 96 -0.60 -5.82 -11.52
N TRP A 97 -0.92 -4.71 -12.15
CA TRP A 97 -1.87 -3.73 -11.64
C TRP A 97 -3.31 -4.24 -11.55
N ALA A 98 -3.66 -5.26 -12.33
CA ALA A 98 -4.98 -5.88 -12.32
C ALA A 98 -5.04 -7.15 -11.46
N ALA A 99 -3.95 -7.49 -10.74
CA ALA A 99 -3.92 -8.67 -9.87
C ALA A 99 -4.97 -8.54 -8.77
N ARG A 100 -5.76 -9.59 -8.58
CA ARG A 100 -6.76 -9.68 -7.53
C ARG A 100 -6.68 -11.02 -6.83
N ASN A 101 -6.58 -10.99 -5.51
CA ASN A 101 -6.68 -12.20 -4.71
C ASN A 101 -8.17 -12.60 -4.59
N PRO A 102 -8.58 -13.78 -5.09
CA PRO A 102 -9.98 -14.17 -5.09
C PRO A 102 -10.54 -14.47 -3.70
N SER A 103 -9.68 -14.80 -2.74
CA SER A 103 -10.03 -15.11 -1.35
C SER A 103 -10.21 -13.84 -0.51
N SER A 104 -9.19 -12.97 -0.51
CA SER A 104 -9.17 -11.77 0.34
C SER A 104 -9.75 -10.52 -0.33
N GLY A 105 -9.70 -10.45 -1.66
CA GLY A 105 -10.05 -9.25 -2.42
C GLY A 105 -8.92 -8.21 -2.49
N ALA A 106 -7.71 -8.55 -2.02
CA ALA A 106 -6.54 -7.70 -2.21
C ALA A 106 -6.31 -7.41 -3.69
N TYR A 107 -5.95 -6.16 -4.02
CA TYR A 107 -5.95 -5.69 -5.40
C TYR A 107 -4.72 -4.86 -5.76
N GLY A 108 -4.33 -4.99 -7.03
CA GLY A 108 -3.32 -4.16 -7.67
C GLY A 108 -1.87 -4.53 -7.33
N ILE A 109 -0.95 -3.69 -7.76
CA ILE A 109 0.49 -3.89 -7.55
C ILE A 109 0.83 -4.07 -6.07
N PRO A 110 0.34 -3.22 -5.13
CA PRO A 110 0.66 -3.34 -3.71
C PRO A 110 -0.24 -4.31 -2.95
N GLN A 111 -1.20 -4.98 -3.60
CA GLN A 111 -2.19 -5.86 -2.99
C GLN A 111 -2.91 -5.20 -1.80
N SER A 112 -3.46 -4.01 -2.04
CA SER A 112 -4.18 -3.25 -1.02
C SER A 112 -5.44 -4.00 -0.53
N LEU A 113 -5.64 -4.01 0.78
CA LEU A 113 -6.81 -4.63 1.42
C LEU A 113 -7.39 -3.71 2.51
N PRO A 114 -8.63 -3.25 2.39
CA PRO A 114 -9.45 -3.31 1.18
C PRO A 114 -8.85 -2.48 0.04
N ALA A 115 -9.13 -2.88 -1.19
CA ALA A 115 -8.60 -2.24 -2.40
C ALA A 115 -8.92 -0.73 -2.46
N SER A 116 -10.09 -0.34 -1.97
CA SER A 116 -10.56 1.06 -1.93
C SER A 116 -9.67 2.02 -1.12
N LYS A 117 -8.75 1.53 -0.30
CA LYS A 117 -7.75 2.38 0.39
C LYS A 117 -6.91 3.17 -0.61
N MET A 118 -6.66 2.63 -1.80
CA MET A 118 -5.90 3.30 -2.85
C MET A 118 -6.56 4.56 -3.40
N SER A 119 -7.85 4.77 -3.15
CA SER A 119 -8.57 5.99 -3.52
C SER A 119 -8.01 7.26 -2.84
N SER A 120 -7.26 7.12 -1.76
CA SER A 120 -6.56 8.23 -1.11
C SER A 120 -5.41 8.81 -1.95
N ALA A 121 -4.86 8.04 -2.89
CA ALA A 121 -3.83 8.49 -3.82
C ALA A 121 -4.40 9.03 -5.14
N GLY A 122 -5.61 8.63 -5.52
CA GLY A 122 -6.29 9.08 -6.72
C GLY A 122 -7.57 8.29 -6.97
N SER A 123 -8.57 8.94 -7.56
CA SER A 123 -9.87 8.30 -7.87
C SER A 123 -9.79 7.23 -8.96
N ASP A 124 -8.73 7.26 -9.75
CA ASP A 124 -8.45 6.35 -10.87
C ASP A 124 -7.66 5.09 -10.47
N TRP A 125 -7.48 4.85 -9.17
CA TRP A 125 -6.68 3.76 -8.61
C TRP A 125 -7.01 2.37 -9.17
N LEU A 126 -8.24 2.16 -9.62
CA LEU A 126 -8.68 0.86 -10.13
C LEU A 126 -7.99 0.49 -11.45
N THR A 127 -7.68 1.48 -12.28
CA THR A 127 -7.16 1.31 -13.65
C THR A 127 -5.83 2.02 -13.90
N ASN A 128 -5.36 2.81 -12.93
CA ASN A 128 -4.11 3.55 -13.06
C ASN A 128 -3.00 2.95 -12.19
N PRO A 129 -2.04 2.24 -12.79
CA PRO A 129 -0.91 1.66 -12.07
C PRO A 129 -0.05 2.69 -11.33
N ALA A 130 0.12 3.89 -11.88
CA ALA A 130 0.91 4.94 -11.24
C ALA A 130 0.27 5.41 -9.92
N THR A 131 -1.06 5.49 -9.86
CA THR A 131 -1.81 5.79 -8.64
C THR A 131 -1.65 4.68 -7.60
N GLN A 132 -1.67 3.41 -8.03
CA GLN A 132 -1.43 2.26 -7.14
C GLN A 132 -0.01 2.28 -6.57
N ILE A 133 0.99 2.58 -7.41
CA ILE A 133 2.40 2.71 -7.00
C ILE A 133 2.56 3.84 -6.01
N ALA A 134 1.99 5.03 -6.27
CA ALA A 134 2.03 6.17 -5.38
C ALA A 134 1.44 5.84 -4.00
N TRP A 135 0.29 5.17 -3.98
CA TRP A 135 -0.33 4.70 -2.74
C TRP A 135 0.58 3.71 -2.01
N GLY A 136 1.11 2.71 -2.70
CA GLY A 136 1.96 1.68 -2.11
C GLY A 136 3.24 2.24 -1.51
N LEU A 137 3.91 3.16 -2.20
CA LEU A 137 5.11 3.85 -1.69
C LEU A 137 4.79 4.68 -0.45
N GLY A 138 3.68 5.43 -0.47
CA GLY A 138 3.20 6.19 0.69
C GLY A 138 2.86 5.30 1.88
N TYR A 139 2.22 4.16 1.63
CA TYR A 139 1.90 3.17 2.65
C TYR A 139 3.16 2.57 3.29
N ILE A 140 4.14 2.16 2.48
CA ILE A 140 5.41 1.62 2.99
C ILE A 140 6.13 2.67 3.84
N LYS A 141 6.23 3.90 3.35
CA LYS A 141 6.87 5.00 4.09
C LYS A 141 6.18 5.26 5.43
N GLY A 142 4.85 5.34 5.44
CA GLY A 142 4.09 5.64 6.66
C GLY A 142 4.10 4.51 7.68
N ARG A 143 4.14 3.25 7.22
CA ARG A 143 4.04 2.09 8.11
C ARG A 143 5.39 1.52 8.54
N TYR A 144 6.35 1.47 7.63
CA TYR A 144 7.64 0.79 7.85
C TYR A 144 8.82 1.74 7.78
N GLY A 145 8.67 2.94 7.23
CA GLY A 145 9.74 3.90 6.99
C GLY A 145 10.54 3.62 5.72
N SER A 146 10.69 2.36 5.33
CA SER A 146 11.38 1.90 4.11
C SER A 146 10.83 0.55 3.64
N PRO A 147 11.02 0.22 2.36
CA PRO A 147 10.70 -1.12 1.83
C PRO A 147 11.64 -2.19 2.34
#